data_5e94cb9c4c168f25ff09064505f79194
#
_entry.id   5e94cb9c4c168f25ff09064505f79194
#
_cell.length_a   1.000
_cell.length_b   1.000
_cell.length_c   1.000
_cell.angle_alpha   90.00
_cell.angle_beta   90.00
_cell.angle_gamma   90.00
#
_symmetry.space_group_name_H-M   'P 1'
#
loop_
_entity.id
_entity.type
_entity.pdbx_description
1 polymer ?
#
loop_
_entity_poly.entity_id
_entity_poly.type
_entity_poly.pdbx_seq_one_letter_code
_entity_poly.pdbx_strand_id
1 'polypeptide(L)'
;MIQNDISNKIKNIMAISLIGILLFCISFSYQIQVNASSLLKVYFIDVGQGSAILVQSNDKNTLIDTGDEKYYNKLDAFLSNNQINSIDQIVFTHNDPDHVGNVDRLIKTRKVGTVIQSKYGYKKNASTKDVKELNAAVSKYHTKTVKVKKGNKIDFGCGMKGEVLSPWKNYKKVNQTSLVIKLIYKKYSYLFTGDIYSSNEKELIKKYNVKSTVLQIPHHGSYTSSSEAFLKKVNAKYAVISCGKNNPYNHPRPEVIKIIKKYISNKNLYRTDQDGTILFINDGKKLIVKKE
;
A
#
# COMPACT_ATOMS: atom_id res chain seq x y z
N MET A 1 53.24 -32.57 -40.38
CA MET A 1 51.98 -33.19 -39.87
C MET A 1 51.79 -33.03 -38.35
N ILE A 2 52.82 -33.22 -37.53
CA ILE A 2 52.77 -33.14 -36.04
C ILE A 2 52.45 -31.72 -35.50
N GLN A 3 52.99 -30.65 -36.16
CA GLN A 3 52.80 -29.26 -35.72
C GLN A 3 51.33 -28.75 -35.86
N ASN A 4 50.59 -29.25 -36.90
CA ASN A 4 49.20 -28.91 -37.11
C ASN A 4 48.28 -29.59 -36.10
N ASP A 5 48.65 -30.82 -35.65
CA ASP A 5 47.84 -31.55 -34.65
C ASP A 5 47.92 -30.89 -33.24
N ILE A 6 49.14 -30.41 -32.87
CA ILE A 6 49.36 -29.65 -31.62
C ILE A 6 48.57 -28.34 -31.61
N SER A 7 48.62 -27.59 -32.75
CA SER A 7 47.89 -26.32 -32.87
C SER A 7 46.36 -26.50 -32.72
N ASN A 8 45.79 -27.58 -33.31
CA ASN A 8 44.37 -27.87 -33.21
C ASN A 8 43.97 -28.34 -31.80
N LYS A 9 44.83 -29.11 -31.11
CA LYS A 9 44.58 -29.48 -29.71
C LYS A 9 44.57 -28.29 -28.77
N ILE A 10 45.49 -27.34 -28.94
CA ILE A 10 45.55 -26.10 -28.15
C ILE A 10 44.31 -25.23 -28.41
N LYS A 11 43.85 -25.09 -29.66
CA LYS A 11 42.65 -24.32 -30.01
C LYS A 11 41.40 -24.96 -29.37
N ASN A 12 41.29 -26.27 -29.36
CA ASN A 12 40.16 -26.98 -28.75
C ASN A 12 40.15 -26.83 -27.21
N ILE A 13 41.32 -26.90 -26.57
CA ILE A 13 41.44 -26.68 -25.12
C ILE A 13 41.02 -25.26 -24.75
N MET A 14 41.51 -24.26 -25.54
CA MET A 14 41.12 -22.86 -25.29
C MET A 14 39.63 -22.62 -25.51
N ALA A 15 39.03 -23.23 -26.54
CA ALA A 15 37.56 -23.14 -26.78
C ALA A 15 36.75 -23.75 -25.64
N ILE A 16 37.14 -24.90 -25.12
CA ILE A 16 36.44 -25.58 -24.00
C ILE A 16 36.59 -24.75 -22.71
N SER A 17 37.73 -24.15 -22.45
CA SER A 17 37.93 -23.29 -21.26
C SER A 17 37.13 -21.99 -21.37
N LEU A 18 37.00 -21.41 -22.57
CA LEU A 18 36.16 -20.21 -22.78
C LEU A 18 34.69 -20.48 -22.57
N ILE A 19 34.20 -21.62 -23.05
CA ILE A 19 32.80 -22.08 -22.83
C ILE A 19 32.54 -22.32 -21.33
N GLY A 20 33.50 -22.93 -20.63
CA GLY A 20 33.42 -23.13 -19.17
C GLY A 20 33.32 -21.84 -18.39
N ILE A 21 34.10 -20.83 -18.73
CA ILE A 21 34.08 -19.50 -18.13
C ILE A 21 32.74 -18.80 -18.44
N LEU A 22 32.24 -18.89 -19.66
CA LEU A 22 30.98 -18.29 -20.07
C LEU A 22 29.79 -18.90 -19.29
N LEU A 23 29.75 -20.22 -19.17
CA LEU A 23 28.72 -20.93 -18.41
C LEU A 23 28.80 -20.61 -16.92
N PHE A 24 30.00 -20.47 -16.36
CA PHE A 24 30.20 -20.05 -14.97
C PHE A 24 29.70 -18.60 -14.74
N CYS A 25 30.02 -17.67 -15.64
CA CYS A 25 29.53 -16.28 -15.57
C CYS A 25 28.00 -16.21 -15.68
N ILE A 26 27.38 -17.01 -16.57
CA ILE A 26 25.93 -17.06 -16.72
C ILE A 26 25.27 -17.64 -15.45
N SER A 27 25.80 -18.74 -14.91
CA SER A 27 25.27 -19.35 -13.69
C SER A 27 25.44 -18.43 -12.46
N PHE A 28 26.55 -17.71 -12.36
CA PHE A 28 26.81 -16.74 -11.29
C PHE A 28 25.90 -15.53 -11.39
N SER A 29 25.66 -15.01 -12.61
CA SER A 29 24.71 -13.91 -12.85
C SER A 29 23.26 -14.33 -12.51
N TYR A 30 22.87 -15.56 -12.83
CA TYR A 30 21.56 -16.12 -12.49
C TYR A 30 21.38 -16.28 -10.98
N GLN A 31 22.42 -16.72 -10.25
CA GLN A 31 22.42 -16.83 -8.79
C GLN A 31 22.31 -15.47 -8.10
N ILE A 32 22.93 -14.42 -8.63
CA ILE A 32 22.81 -13.05 -8.09
C ILE A 32 21.40 -12.50 -8.28
N GLN A 33 20.76 -12.80 -9.40
CA GLN A 33 19.40 -12.34 -9.69
C GLN A 33 18.34 -13.02 -8.80
N VAL A 34 18.56 -14.26 -8.39
CA VAL A 34 17.64 -15.02 -7.49
C VAL A 34 17.75 -14.55 -6.02
N ASN A 35 18.88 -13.95 -5.62
CA ASN A 35 19.12 -13.54 -4.24
C ASN A 35 18.86 -12.04 -3.95
N ALA A 36 18.42 -11.24 -4.91
CA ALA A 36 17.92 -9.91 -4.63
C ALA A 36 16.61 -10.05 -3.84
N SER A 37 16.70 -10.05 -2.50
CA SER A 37 15.51 -10.05 -1.66
C SER A 37 14.63 -8.87 -2.07
N SER A 38 13.42 -9.16 -2.55
CA SER A 38 12.48 -8.12 -2.92
C SER A 38 12.22 -7.25 -1.69
N LEU A 39 12.54 -5.97 -1.79
CA LEU A 39 12.35 -5.01 -0.72
C LEU A 39 10.94 -4.45 -0.80
N LEU A 40 10.18 -4.59 0.28
CA LEU A 40 8.87 -3.95 0.41
C LEU A 40 9.04 -2.66 1.22
N LYS A 41 8.62 -1.54 0.66
CA LYS A 41 8.49 -0.27 1.36
C LYS A 41 7.03 0.11 1.45
N VAL A 42 6.57 0.49 2.64
CA VAL A 42 5.21 0.98 2.88
C VAL A 42 5.31 2.35 3.53
N TYR A 43 4.89 3.38 2.80
CA TYR A 43 4.88 4.75 3.26
C TYR A 43 3.46 5.15 3.64
N PHE A 44 3.26 5.58 4.87
CA PHE A 44 2.08 6.33 5.28
C PHE A 44 2.43 7.81 5.12
N ILE A 45 1.95 8.42 4.04
CA ILE A 45 2.41 9.74 3.61
C ILE A 45 1.73 10.84 4.42
N ASP A 46 2.47 11.87 4.88
CA ASP A 46 1.86 13.08 5.43
C ASP A 46 1.25 13.92 4.30
N VAL A 47 -0.01 13.69 4.04
CA VAL A 47 -0.83 14.47 3.11
C VAL A 47 -1.75 15.46 3.82
N GLY A 48 -1.43 15.86 5.06
CA GLY A 48 -2.36 16.63 5.89
C GLY A 48 -3.54 15.77 6.35
N GLN A 49 -4.75 16.35 6.42
CA GLN A 49 -5.94 15.57 6.74
C GLN A 49 -6.31 14.69 5.54
N GLY A 50 -6.45 13.39 5.80
CA GLY A 50 -6.75 12.37 4.80
C GLY A 50 -5.79 11.18 4.84
N SER A 51 -5.88 10.32 3.86
CA SER A 51 -5.06 9.11 3.75
C SER A 51 -4.41 9.00 2.38
N ALA A 52 -3.11 8.72 2.37
CA ALA A 52 -2.37 8.26 1.19
C ALA A 52 -1.27 7.30 1.65
N ILE A 53 -1.26 6.08 1.10
CA ILE A 53 -0.28 5.05 1.46
C ILE A 53 0.35 4.52 0.19
N LEU A 54 1.67 4.68 0.04
CA LEU A 54 2.40 4.06 -1.06
C LEU A 54 2.96 2.71 -0.61
N VAL A 55 2.58 1.67 -1.30
CA VAL A 55 3.17 0.32 -1.19
C VAL A 55 4.06 0.12 -2.41
N GLN A 56 5.36 0.16 -2.21
CA GLN A 56 6.37 0.03 -3.25
C GLN A 56 7.09 -1.32 -3.11
N SER A 57 7.04 -2.12 -4.15
CA SER A 57 7.90 -3.29 -4.36
C SER A 57 8.90 -3.01 -5.48
N ASN A 58 9.84 -3.92 -5.74
CA ASN A 58 10.85 -3.70 -6.77
C ASN A 58 10.25 -3.49 -8.17
N ASP A 59 9.07 -4.03 -8.42
CA ASP A 59 8.41 -4.06 -9.73
C ASP A 59 7.05 -3.36 -9.78
N LYS A 60 6.59 -2.76 -8.64
CA LYS A 60 5.25 -2.15 -8.62
C LYS A 60 5.09 -1.05 -7.58
N ASN A 61 4.47 0.05 -8.00
CA ASN A 61 4.02 1.14 -7.16
C ASN A 61 2.49 1.11 -7.02
N THR A 62 1.99 0.79 -5.83
CA THR A 62 0.57 0.82 -5.50
C THR A 62 0.28 1.96 -4.54
N LEU A 63 -0.56 2.90 -4.94
CA LEU A 63 -1.03 3.96 -4.06
C LEU A 63 -2.41 3.59 -3.52
N ILE A 64 -2.56 3.51 -2.21
CA ILE A 64 -3.85 3.30 -1.52
C ILE A 64 -4.31 4.66 -1.01
N ASP A 65 -5.42 5.15 -1.54
CA ASP A 65 -5.94 6.50 -1.36
C ASP A 65 -4.98 7.61 -1.84
N THR A 66 -5.48 8.83 -1.99
CA THR A 66 -4.75 9.95 -2.60
C THR A 66 -4.81 11.25 -1.77
N GLY A 67 -5.43 11.21 -0.58
CA GLY A 67 -5.63 12.40 0.24
C GLY A 67 -6.66 13.38 -0.32
N ASP A 68 -6.82 14.49 0.37
CA ASP A 68 -7.71 15.60 0.02
C ASP A 68 -7.07 16.52 -1.06
N GLU A 69 -7.88 17.07 -1.98
CA GLU A 69 -7.42 17.95 -3.06
C GLU A 69 -6.64 19.17 -2.54
N LYS A 70 -6.98 19.64 -1.37
CA LYS A 70 -6.31 20.76 -0.69
C LYS A 70 -4.83 20.51 -0.45
N TYR A 71 -4.44 19.25 -0.29
CA TYR A 71 -3.06 18.87 0.03
C TYR A 71 -2.33 18.19 -1.14
N TYR A 72 -2.82 18.38 -2.38
CA TYR A 72 -2.18 17.81 -3.56
C TYR A 72 -0.66 18.05 -3.61
N ASN A 73 -0.24 19.27 -3.32
CA ASN A 73 1.18 19.63 -3.39
C ASN A 73 2.07 18.78 -2.44
N LYS A 74 1.53 18.35 -1.29
CA LYS A 74 2.27 17.44 -0.38
C LYS A 74 2.45 16.06 -1.00
N LEU A 75 1.38 15.50 -1.57
CA LEU A 75 1.44 14.20 -2.25
C LEU A 75 2.36 14.25 -3.47
N ASP A 76 2.21 15.29 -4.28
CA ASP A 76 3.00 15.48 -5.50
C ASP A 76 4.49 15.65 -5.19
N ALA A 77 4.84 16.47 -4.20
CA ALA A 77 6.21 16.65 -3.72
C ALA A 77 6.80 15.32 -3.20
N PHE A 78 6.03 14.56 -2.39
CA PHE A 78 6.47 13.26 -1.91
C PHE A 78 6.77 12.29 -3.07
N LEU A 79 5.85 12.16 -4.02
CA LEU A 79 6.02 11.27 -5.17
C LEU A 79 7.23 11.70 -6.04
N SER A 80 7.41 13.01 -6.26
CA SER A 80 8.50 13.55 -7.06
C SER A 80 9.86 13.36 -6.38
N ASN A 81 9.97 13.67 -5.08
CA ASN A 81 11.19 13.50 -4.30
C ASN A 81 11.62 12.03 -4.21
N ASN A 82 10.66 11.09 -4.24
CA ASN A 82 10.91 9.66 -4.27
C ASN A 82 11.02 9.08 -5.69
N GLN A 83 11.04 9.94 -6.74
CA GLN A 83 11.16 9.55 -8.15
C GLN A 83 10.04 8.60 -8.62
N ILE A 84 8.83 8.75 -8.06
CA ILE A 84 7.65 7.96 -8.45
C ILE A 84 6.98 8.64 -9.65
N ASN A 85 7.48 8.36 -10.83
CA ASN A 85 6.98 8.91 -12.10
C ASN A 85 5.78 8.14 -12.66
N SER A 86 5.59 6.89 -12.24
CA SER A 86 4.46 6.04 -12.62
C SER A 86 3.86 5.34 -11.42
N ILE A 87 2.54 5.17 -11.45
CA ILE A 87 1.75 4.47 -10.44
C ILE A 87 1.05 3.32 -11.16
N ASP A 88 1.44 2.09 -10.88
CA ASP A 88 0.87 0.91 -11.56
C ASP A 88 -0.60 0.74 -11.23
N GLN A 89 -0.98 1.07 -9.99
CA GLN A 89 -2.37 1.04 -9.57
C GLN A 89 -2.65 2.00 -8.42
N ILE A 90 -3.83 2.63 -8.47
CA ILE A 90 -4.42 3.38 -7.36
C ILE A 90 -5.58 2.55 -6.81
N VAL A 91 -5.59 2.30 -5.52
CA VAL A 91 -6.65 1.58 -4.81
C VAL A 91 -7.40 2.56 -3.93
N PHE A 92 -8.69 2.77 -4.17
CA PHE A 92 -9.52 3.57 -3.28
C PHE A 92 -10.15 2.70 -2.22
N THR A 93 -9.97 3.08 -0.95
CA THR A 93 -10.69 2.42 0.13
C THR A 93 -12.16 2.76 0.05
N HIS A 94 -12.51 4.03 -0.11
CA HIS A 94 -13.88 4.54 -0.30
C HIS A 94 -13.85 5.93 -0.95
N ASN A 95 -15.02 6.54 -1.15
CA ASN A 95 -15.19 7.72 -2.00
C ASN A 95 -15.31 9.05 -1.23
N ASP A 96 -14.79 9.17 -0.02
CA ASP A 96 -14.73 10.47 0.65
C ASP A 96 -13.58 11.35 0.11
N PRO A 97 -13.76 12.68 0.10
CA PRO A 97 -12.81 13.61 -0.53
C PRO A 97 -11.38 13.46 -0.04
N ASP A 98 -11.19 13.23 1.26
CA ASP A 98 -9.87 13.07 1.87
C ASP A 98 -9.20 11.70 1.61
N HIS A 99 -9.80 10.90 0.71
CA HIS A 99 -9.26 9.65 0.16
C HIS A 99 -9.12 9.68 -1.37
N VAL A 100 -10.06 10.29 -2.09
CA VAL A 100 -10.07 10.29 -3.57
C VAL A 100 -9.71 11.63 -4.20
N GLY A 101 -9.50 12.67 -3.40
CA GLY A 101 -9.45 14.07 -3.84
C GLY A 101 -8.38 14.41 -4.87
N ASN A 102 -7.32 13.61 -5.02
CA ASN A 102 -6.22 13.93 -5.94
C ASN A 102 -6.10 13.00 -7.14
N VAL A 103 -7.04 12.09 -7.33
CA VAL A 103 -6.90 11.06 -8.36
C VAL A 103 -6.91 11.60 -9.78
N ASP A 104 -7.78 12.55 -10.07
CA ASP A 104 -7.89 13.19 -11.38
C ASP A 104 -6.59 13.90 -11.77
N ARG A 105 -5.97 14.60 -10.80
CA ARG A 105 -4.68 15.26 -10.98
C ARG A 105 -3.56 14.27 -11.22
N LEU A 106 -3.52 13.17 -10.44
CA LEU A 106 -2.52 12.12 -10.63
C LEU A 106 -2.64 11.45 -12.00
N ILE A 107 -3.86 11.15 -12.47
CA ILE A 107 -4.08 10.60 -13.82
C ILE A 107 -3.62 11.57 -14.91
N LYS A 108 -3.76 12.90 -14.70
CA LYS A 108 -3.30 13.92 -15.64
C LYS A 108 -1.78 14.08 -15.66
N THR A 109 -1.12 13.97 -14.52
CA THR A 109 0.29 14.36 -14.36
C THR A 109 1.26 13.16 -14.33
N ARG A 110 0.74 11.96 -14.13
CA ARG A 110 1.55 10.73 -14.04
C ARG A 110 0.91 9.59 -14.83
N LYS A 111 1.73 8.64 -15.25
CA LYS A 111 1.23 7.40 -15.84
C LYS A 111 0.56 6.55 -14.74
N VAL A 112 -0.76 6.43 -14.78
CA VAL A 112 -1.56 5.58 -13.90
C VAL A 112 -2.08 4.37 -14.69
N GLY A 113 -1.71 3.16 -14.27
CA GLY A 113 -2.07 1.93 -14.99
C GLY A 113 -3.51 1.50 -14.74
N THR A 114 -3.92 1.40 -13.47
CA THR A 114 -5.25 0.87 -13.10
C THR A 114 -5.79 1.60 -11.87
N VAL A 115 -7.08 1.89 -11.89
CA VAL A 115 -7.84 2.36 -10.72
C VAL A 115 -8.66 1.18 -10.17
N ILE A 116 -8.48 0.86 -8.90
CA ILE A 116 -9.18 -0.22 -8.20
C ILE A 116 -10.14 0.38 -7.18
N GLN A 117 -11.40 -0.01 -7.25
CA GLN A 117 -12.47 0.51 -6.40
C GLN A 117 -13.29 -0.62 -5.80
N SER A 118 -14.01 -0.32 -4.70
CA SER A 118 -15.01 -1.24 -4.16
C SER A 118 -16.14 -1.49 -5.18
N LYS A 119 -16.56 -2.76 -5.30
CA LYS A 119 -17.79 -3.11 -6.02
C LYS A 119 -19.03 -2.50 -5.35
N TYR A 120 -18.97 -2.31 -4.04
CA TYR A 120 -20.05 -1.76 -3.22
C TYR A 120 -19.83 -0.27 -3.04
N GLY A 121 -20.69 0.54 -3.63
CA GLY A 121 -20.66 1.99 -3.51
C GLY A 121 -21.80 2.53 -2.64
N TYR A 122 -21.63 3.76 -2.16
CA TYR A 122 -22.72 4.51 -1.57
C TYR A 122 -23.34 5.41 -2.64
N LYS A 123 -24.61 5.16 -2.99
CA LYS A 123 -25.28 5.83 -4.13
C LYS A 123 -25.21 7.36 -4.10
N LYS A 124 -25.30 7.98 -2.90
CA LYS A 124 -25.20 9.45 -2.79
C LYS A 124 -23.81 10.00 -3.13
N ASN A 125 -22.74 9.22 -2.95
CA ASN A 125 -21.38 9.67 -3.24
C ASN A 125 -21.00 9.57 -4.74
N ALA A 126 -21.81 8.88 -5.55
CA ALA A 126 -21.62 8.87 -7.01
C ALA A 126 -21.80 10.26 -7.65
N SER A 127 -22.37 11.22 -6.93
CA SER A 127 -22.62 12.59 -7.38
C SER A 127 -21.68 13.64 -6.78
N THR A 128 -20.72 13.26 -5.91
CA THR A 128 -19.74 14.20 -5.38
C THR A 128 -18.81 14.72 -6.48
N LYS A 129 -18.24 15.91 -6.26
CA LYS A 129 -17.29 16.55 -7.18
C LYS A 129 -16.15 15.56 -7.52
N ASP A 130 -15.48 15.04 -6.50
CA ASP A 130 -14.30 14.18 -6.66
C ASP A 130 -14.58 12.89 -7.44
N VAL A 131 -15.74 12.27 -7.20
CA VAL A 131 -16.13 11.06 -7.96
C VAL A 131 -16.45 11.38 -9.42
N LYS A 132 -17.05 12.55 -9.70
CA LYS A 132 -17.28 13.02 -11.08
C LYS A 132 -15.96 13.30 -11.80
N GLU A 133 -15.02 13.98 -11.13
CA GLU A 133 -13.69 14.29 -11.65
C GLU A 133 -12.86 13.02 -11.88
N LEU A 134 -12.90 12.05 -10.94
CA LEU A 134 -12.33 10.73 -11.15
C LEU A 134 -12.88 10.06 -12.41
N ASN A 135 -14.21 9.98 -12.55
CA ASN A 135 -14.83 9.30 -13.69
C ASN A 135 -14.49 10.02 -15.02
N ALA A 136 -14.47 11.34 -15.03
CA ALA A 136 -14.07 12.13 -16.18
C ALA A 136 -12.61 11.90 -16.56
N ALA A 137 -11.69 11.86 -15.58
CA ALA A 137 -10.27 11.60 -15.81
C ALA A 137 -10.04 10.17 -16.32
N VAL A 138 -10.65 9.17 -15.68
CA VAL A 138 -10.59 7.76 -16.11
C VAL A 138 -11.06 7.60 -17.56
N SER A 139 -12.18 8.24 -17.93
CA SER A 139 -12.69 8.21 -19.30
C SER A 139 -11.75 8.90 -20.28
N LYS A 140 -11.34 10.13 -19.96
CA LYS A 140 -10.49 10.97 -20.84
C LYS A 140 -9.12 10.33 -21.12
N TYR A 141 -8.50 9.73 -20.11
CA TYR A 141 -7.16 9.15 -20.22
C TYR A 141 -7.17 7.63 -20.41
N HIS A 142 -8.35 7.06 -20.65
CA HIS A 142 -8.54 5.61 -20.87
C HIS A 142 -7.91 4.73 -19.78
N THR A 143 -7.92 5.21 -18.52
CA THR A 143 -7.34 4.48 -17.40
C THR A 143 -8.20 3.28 -17.05
N LYS A 144 -7.60 2.10 -16.98
CA LYS A 144 -8.31 0.87 -16.63
C LYS A 144 -8.95 0.96 -15.24
N THR A 145 -10.20 0.53 -15.11
CA THR A 145 -10.89 0.47 -13.82
C THR A 145 -11.27 -0.96 -13.47
N VAL A 146 -11.00 -1.37 -12.22
CA VAL A 146 -11.33 -2.69 -11.70
C VAL A 146 -12.14 -2.53 -10.42
N LYS A 147 -13.28 -3.24 -10.32
CA LYS A 147 -14.11 -3.29 -9.13
C LYS A 147 -13.85 -4.56 -8.34
N VAL A 148 -13.51 -4.43 -7.07
CA VAL A 148 -13.21 -5.54 -6.16
C VAL A 148 -14.19 -5.65 -5.02
N LYS A 149 -14.29 -6.83 -4.44
CA LYS A 149 -15.11 -7.16 -3.27
C LYS A 149 -14.35 -8.13 -2.38
N LYS A 150 -14.89 -8.44 -1.21
CA LYS A 150 -14.32 -9.46 -0.31
C LYS A 150 -13.89 -10.71 -1.05
N GLY A 151 -12.74 -11.25 -0.67
CA GLY A 151 -12.14 -12.45 -1.25
C GLY A 151 -11.36 -12.22 -2.53
N ASN A 152 -11.48 -11.04 -3.18
CA ASN A 152 -10.58 -10.70 -4.28
C ASN A 152 -9.17 -10.46 -3.74
N LYS A 153 -8.18 -10.68 -4.61
CA LYS A 153 -6.78 -10.43 -4.32
C LYS A 153 -6.28 -9.31 -5.22
N ILE A 154 -5.59 -8.35 -4.62
CA ILE A 154 -4.90 -7.26 -5.31
C ILE A 154 -3.42 -7.63 -5.36
N ASP A 155 -2.82 -7.55 -6.54
CA ASP A 155 -1.41 -7.82 -6.74
C ASP A 155 -0.58 -6.58 -6.38
N PHE A 156 0.35 -6.73 -5.43
CA PHE A 156 1.26 -5.69 -4.96
C PHE A 156 2.68 -5.84 -5.51
N GLY A 157 2.89 -6.71 -6.49
CA GLY A 157 4.20 -6.99 -7.07
C GLY A 157 5.00 -8.05 -6.31
N CYS A 158 6.09 -8.53 -6.90
CA CYS A 158 6.97 -9.56 -6.32
C CYS A 158 6.21 -10.79 -5.77
N GLY A 159 5.10 -11.17 -6.41
CA GLY A 159 4.24 -12.27 -5.98
C GLY A 159 3.38 -11.99 -4.75
N MET A 160 3.44 -10.78 -4.18
CA MET A 160 2.61 -10.39 -3.03
C MET A 160 1.17 -10.12 -3.46
N LYS A 161 0.23 -10.66 -2.69
CA LYS A 161 -1.21 -10.46 -2.91
C LYS A 161 -1.84 -9.95 -1.63
N GLY A 162 -2.52 -8.80 -1.71
CA GLY A 162 -3.36 -8.29 -0.65
C GLY A 162 -4.76 -8.86 -0.77
N GLU A 163 -5.25 -9.52 0.27
CA GLU A 163 -6.63 -10.02 0.31
C GLU A 163 -7.58 -8.92 0.74
N VAL A 164 -8.65 -8.72 -0.03
CA VAL A 164 -9.75 -7.82 0.29
C VAL A 164 -10.69 -8.52 1.27
N LEU A 165 -10.74 -8.03 2.50
CA LEU A 165 -11.56 -8.60 3.58
C LEU A 165 -12.94 -7.96 3.69
N SER A 166 -13.12 -6.71 3.23
CA SER A 166 -14.35 -5.90 3.28
C SER A 166 -14.40 -4.99 2.04
N PRO A 167 -15.57 -4.48 1.59
CA PRO A 167 -16.91 -4.70 2.15
C PRO A 167 -17.59 -5.98 1.63
N TRP A 168 -18.68 -6.39 2.31
CA TRP A 168 -19.47 -7.59 1.93
C TRP A 168 -20.78 -7.26 1.23
N LYS A 169 -21.28 -6.04 1.41
CA LYS A 169 -22.59 -5.57 0.95
C LYS A 169 -22.57 -4.06 0.78
N ASN A 170 -23.65 -3.50 0.27
CA ASN A 170 -23.89 -2.06 0.34
C ASN A 170 -24.18 -1.67 1.79
N TYR A 171 -23.55 -0.59 2.24
CA TYR A 171 -23.76 -0.03 3.57
C TYR A 171 -24.48 1.32 3.48
N LYS A 172 -25.04 1.78 4.62
CA LYS A 172 -25.75 3.06 4.68
C LYS A 172 -24.83 4.28 4.75
N LYS A 173 -23.57 4.10 5.11
CA LYS A 173 -22.54 5.15 5.23
C LYS A 173 -21.37 4.83 4.31
N VAL A 174 -20.77 5.86 3.72
CA VAL A 174 -19.68 5.72 2.76
C VAL A 174 -18.46 5.04 3.38
N ASN A 175 -18.02 5.49 4.56
CA ASN A 175 -16.88 4.92 5.27
C ASN A 175 -17.04 3.40 5.51
N GLN A 176 -18.25 2.94 5.76
CA GLN A 176 -18.52 1.50 5.93
C GLN A 176 -18.27 0.69 4.64
N THR A 177 -18.18 1.35 3.47
CA THR A 177 -17.85 0.70 2.20
C THR A 177 -16.34 0.59 1.96
N SER A 178 -15.52 1.00 2.92
CA SER A 178 -14.07 0.94 2.82
C SER A 178 -13.57 -0.47 2.49
N LEU A 179 -12.67 -0.54 1.52
CA LEU A 179 -11.87 -1.72 1.28
C LEU A 179 -10.94 -1.93 2.48
N VAL A 180 -11.06 -3.07 3.14
CA VAL A 180 -10.07 -3.54 4.10
C VAL A 180 -9.17 -4.53 3.42
N ILE A 181 -7.87 -4.26 3.41
CA ILE A 181 -6.90 -5.07 2.68
C ILE A 181 -5.87 -5.60 3.67
N LYS A 182 -5.68 -6.91 3.68
CA LYS A 182 -4.61 -7.56 4.42
C LYS A 182 -3.51 -7.98 3.45
N LEU A 183 -2.36 -7.32 3.54
CA LEU A 183 -1.15 -7.65 2.78
C LEU A 183 -0.22 -8.47 3.66
N ILE A 184 0.27 -9.60 3.13
CA ILE A 184 1.26 -10.43 3.82
C ILE A 184 2.54 -10.45 2.97
N TYR A 185 3.66 -10.12 3.61
CA TYR A 185 4.98 -10.27 3.04
C TYR A 185 5.91 -11.03 4.00
N LYS A 186 6.22 -12.27 3.62
CA LYS A 186 6.97 -13.20 4.45
C LYS A 186 6.30 -13.36 5.84
N LYS A 187 7.02 -13.06 6.93
CA LYS A 187 6.48 -13.16 8.30
C LYS A 187 5.75 -11.90 8.79
N TYR A 188 5.70 -10.85 7.98
CA TYR A 188 5.08 -9.58 8.34
C TYR A 188 3.76 -9.38 7.60
N SER A 189 2.86 -8.66 8.22
CA SER A 189 1.55 -8.35 7.63
C SER A 189 1.11 -6.93 7.94
N TYR A 190 0.38 -6.35 7.00
CA TYR A 190 -0.17 -5.00 7.06
C TYR A 190 -1.69 -5.09 6.91
N LEU A 191 -2.41 -4.37 7.75
CA LEU A 191 -3.86 -4.24 7.65
C LEU A 191 -4.21 -2.79 7.33
N PHE A 192 -4.61 -2.55 6.09
CA PHE A 192 -5.13 -1.28 5.62
C PHE A 192 -6.63 -1.29 5.79
N THR A 193 -7.18 -0.32 6.49
CA THR A 193 -8.57 -0.36 6.98
C THR A 193 -9.47 0.67 6.33
N GLY A 194 -8.90 1.72 5.72
CA GLY A 194 -9.68 2.91 5.40
C GLY A 194 -10.43 3.42 6.63
N ASP A 195 -11.67 3.83 6.44
CA ASP A 195 -12.47 4.50 7.45
C ASP A 195 -13.61 3.65 8.01
N ILE A 196 -13.39 2.32 8.10
CA ILE A 196 -14.39 1.42 8.66
C ILE A 196 -14.83 1.85 10.07
N TYR A 197 -16.10 1.61 10.37
CA TYR A 197 -16.66 1.85 11.69
C TYR A 197 -16.56 0.61 12.60
N SER A 198 -16.73 0.79 13.90
CA SER A 198 -16.74 -0.30 14.90
C SER A 198 -17.73 -1.44 14.57
N SER A 199 -18.82 -1.13 13.87
CA SER A 199 -19.75 -2.15 13.36
C SER A 199 -19.08 -3.05 12.29
N ASN A 200 -18.26 -2.49 11.39
CA ASN A 200 -17.49 -3.25 10.41
C ASN A 200 -16.38 -4.06 11.10
N GLU A 201 -15.70 -3.45 12.08
CA GLU A 201 -14.67 -4.12 12.88
C GLU A 201 -15.23 -5.38 13.54
N LYS A 202 -16.41 -5.27 14.16
CA LYS A 202 -17.13 -6.40 14.79
C LYS A 202 -17.43 -7.52 13.79
N GLU A 203 -17.79 -7.18 12.55
CA GLU A 203 -18.03 -8.17 11.50
C GLU A 203 -16.71 -8.81 11.03
N LEU A 204 -15.63 -8.01 10.88
CA LEU A 204 -14.31 -8.47 10.45
C LEU A 204 -13.72 -9.51 11.41
N ILE A 205 -13.67 -9.19 12.71
CA ILE A 205 -13.05 -10.06 13.70
C ILE A 205 -13.80 -11.38 13.93
N LYS A 206 -15.08 -11.45 13.53
CA LYS A 206 -15.87 -12.69 13.55
C LYS A 206 -15.56 -13.59 12.36
N LYS A 207 -15.16 -13.01 11.21
CA LYS A 207 -15.08 -13.73 9.93
C LYS A 207 -13.65 -14.04 9.52
N TYR A 208 -12.67 -13.22 9.97
CA TYR A 208 -11.30 -13.30 9.49
C TYR A 208 -10.27 -13.27 10.60
N ASN A 209 -9.14 -13.89 10.34
CA ASN A 209 -7.94 -13.65 11.12
C ASN A 209 -7.33 -12.30 10.73
N VAL A 210 -7.64 -11.26 11.49
CA VAL A 210 -7.17 -9.88 11.28
C VAL A 210 -5.80 -9.60 11.90
N LYS A 211 -5.16 -10.58 12.58
CA LYS A 211 -3.83 -10.40 13.20
C LYS A 211 -2.84 -9.86 12.18
N SER A 212 -2.17 -8.75 12.51
CA SER A 212 -1.27 -8.05 11.59
C SER A 212 -0.12 -7.39 12.34
N THR A 213 1.05 -7.26 11.68
CA THR A 213 2.22 -6.62 12.27
C THR A 213 2.07 -5.10 12.32
N VAL A 214 1.51 -4.51 11.26
CA VAL A 214 1.28 -3.07 11.13
C VAL A 214 -0.22 -2.86 10.89
N LEU A 215 -0.81 -1.94 11.65
CA LEU A 215 -2.21 -1.54 11.54
C LEU A 215 -2.29 -0.08 11.11
N GLN A 216 -2.99 0.20 10.01
CA GLN A 216 -3.57 1.52 9.78
C GLN A 216 -4.73 1.68 10.77
N ILE A 217 -4.66 2.68 11.64
CA ILE A 217 -5.78 3.01 12.54
C ILE A 217 -6.95 3.51 11.72
N PRO A 218 -8.15 2.89 11.85
CA PRO A 218 -9.29 3.28 11.04
C PRO A 218 -9.75 4.72 11.29
N HIS A 219 -10.22 5.36 10.22
CA HIS A 219 -10.93 6.63 10.25
C HIS A 219 -10.16 7.73 11.01
N HIS A 220 -8.87 7.83 10.73
CA HIS A 220 -7.97 8.85 11.29
C HIS A 220 -7.97 8.92 12.83
N GLY A 221 -8.38 7.85 13.52
CA GLY A 221 -8.55 7.83 14.97
C GLY A 221 -9.85 8.50 15.45
N SER A 222 -10.91 8.44 14.65
CA SER A 222 -12.26 8.84 15.02
C SER A 222 -12.84 7.96 16.14
N TYR A 223 -13.72 8.51 16.97
CA TYR A 223 -14.47 7.78 17.99
C TYR A 223 -15.44 6.72 17.43
N THR A 224 -15.71 6.77 16.12
CA THR A 224 -16.59 5.77 15.45
C THR A 224 -15.92 4.43 15.24
N SER A 225 -14.61 4.33 15.52
CA SER A 225 -13.74 3.21 15.12
C SER A 225 -12.76 2.85 16.24
N SER A 226 -11.88 1.88 15.97
CA SER A 226 -10.80 1.46 16.88
C SER A 226 -11.33 0.85 18.19
N SER A 227 -12.35 -0.01 18.10
CA SER A 227 -12.88 -0.71 19.26
C SER A 227 -11.81 -1.58 19.94
N GLU A 228 -11.89 -1.71 21.29
CA GLU A 228 -10.94 -2.54 22.05
C GLU A 228 -10.90 -3.99 21.56
N ALA A 229 -12.09 -4.56 21.22
CA ALA A 229 -12.17 -5.91 20.67
C ALA A 229 -11.41 -6.08 19.35
N PHE A 230 -11.48 -5.07 18.49
CA PHE A 230 -10.74 -5.06 17.22
C PHE A 230 -9.25 -4.94 17.46
N LEU A 231 -8.79 -3.96 18.24
CA LEU A 231 -7.38 -3.75 18.55
C LEU A 231 -6.76 -5.00 19.19
N LYS A 232 -7.45 -5.63 20.13
CA LYS A 232 -7.04 -6.88 20.77
C LYS A 232 -6.90 -8.03 19.76
N LYS A 233 -7.83 -8.15 18.80
CA LYS A 233 -7.79 -9.21 17.78
C LYS A 233 -6.73 -8.97 16.71
N VAL A 234 -6.51 -7.71 16.30
CA VAL A 234 -5.42 -7.37 15.38
C VAL A 234 -4.07 -7.61 16.04
N ASN A 235 -3.93 -7.31 17.32
CA ASN A 235 -2.70 -7.52 18.10
C ASN A 235 -1.46 -7.02 17.35
N ALA A 236 -1.54 -5.79 16.83
CA ALA A 236 -0.49 -5.20 16.02
C ALA A 236 0.72 -4.81 16.87
N LYS A 237 1.92 -4.97 16.30
CA LYS A 237 3.15 -4.45 16.91
C LYS A 237 3.27 -2.95 16.68
N TYR A 238 2.87 -2.48 15.50
CA TYR A 238 2.94 -1.07 15.09
C TYR A 238 1.57 -0.59 14.65
N ALA A 239 1.26 0.67 14.94
CA ALA A 239 0.07 1.32 14.43
C ALA A 239 0.41 2.69 13.87
N VAL A 240 -0.29 3.08 12.79
CA VAL A 240 -0.15 4.39 12.17
C VAL A 240 -1.51 5.05 12.06
N ILE A 241 -1.57 6.32 12.46
CA ILE A 241 -2.72 7.20 12.29
C ILE A 241 -2.36 8.21 11.20
N SER A 242 -3.02 8.15 10.06
CA SER A 242 -2.97 9.18 9.03
C SER A 242 -3.93 10.30 9.42
N CYS A 243 -3.44 11.49 9.71
CA CYS A 243 -4.26 12.64 10.11
C CYS A 243 -3.49 13.95 9.92
N GLY A 244 -4.18 15.05 9.75
CA GLY A 244 -3.59 16.39 9.60
C GLY A 244 -3.44 17.11 10.94
N LYS A 245 -2.42 17.95 11.01
CA LYS A 245 -2.25 18.89 12.14
C LYS A 245 -3.42 19.89 12.16
N ASN A 246 -3.98 20.13 13.35
CA ASN A 246 -5.09 21.07 13.54
C ASN A 246 -6.28 20.82 12.61
N ASN A 247 -6.61 19.55 12.33
CA ASN A 247 -7.71 19.19 11.45
C ASN A 247 -9.08 19.53 12.09
N PRO A 248 -10.10 19.87 11.28
CA PRO A 248 -11.40 20.32 11.76
C PRO A 248 -12.21 19.26 12.51
N TYR A 249 -11.82 17.99 12.39
CA TYR A 249 -12.50 16.86 13.02
C TYR A 249 -11.97 16.56 14.43
N ASN A 250 -10.88 17.22 14.86
CA ASN A 250 -10.12 16.92 16.08
C ASN A 250 -9.67 15.43 16.12
N HIS A 251 -9.27 14.90 14.96
CA HIS A 251 -8.69 13.56 14.87
C HIS A 251 -7.17 13.60 15.04
N PRO A 252 -6.56 12.61 15.72
CA PRO A 252 -7.22 11.51 16.43
C PRO A 252 -7.84 12.00 17.74
N ARG A 253 -8.97 11.43 18.13
CA ARG A 253 -9.64 11.76 19.38
C ARG A 253 -8.80 11.30 20.58
N PRO A 254 -8.67 12.12 21.65
CA PRO A 254 -7.87 11.75 22.82
C PRO A 254 -8.30 10.43 23.46
N GLU A 255 -9.60 10.17 23.50
CA GLU A 255 -10.18 8.94 24.02
C GLU A 255 -9.73 7.72 23.23
N VAL A 256 -9.69 7.85 21.89
CA VAL A 256 -9.25 6.78 20.98
C VAL A 256 -7.75 6.52 21.14
N ILE A 257 -6.94 7.57 21.28
CA ILE A 257 -5.51 7.43 21.61
C ILE A 257 -5.33 6.67 22.94
N LYS A 258 -6.13 6.98 23.97
CA LYS A 258 -6.09 6.28 25.26
C LYS A 258 -6.41 4.79 25.10
N ILE A 259 -7.39 4.46 24.27
CA ILE A 259 -7.73 3.06 23.97
C ILE A 259 -6.61 2.36 23.21
N ILE A 260 -6.08 2.98 22.15
CA ILE A 260 -4.99 2.40 21.34
C ILE A 260 -3.78 2.08 22.22
N LYS A 261 -3.40 3.00 23.12
CA LYS A 261 -2.24 2.84 24.03
C LYS A 261 -2.35 1.67 25.01
N LYS A 262 -3.55 1.11 25.23
CA LYS A 262 -3.71 -0.14 26.00
C LYS A 262 -3.15 -1.38 25.25
N TYR A 263 -3.12 -1.32 23.90
CA TYR A 263 -2.78 -2.45 23.04
C TYR A 263 -1.50 -2.25 22.24
N ILE A 264 -1.12 -1.00 21.99
CA ILE A 264 0.05 -0.60 21.20
C ILE A 264 0.97 0.25 22.08
N SER A 265 2.23 -0.15 22.20
CA SER A 265 3.23 0.63 22.92
C SER A 265 3.39 2.03 22.31
N ASN A 266 3.55 3.06 23.14
CA ASN A 266 3.73 4.45 22.69
C ASN A 266 4.83 4.62 21.65
N LYS A 267 5.95 3.90 21.79
CA LYS A 267 7.07 3.94 20.83
C LYS A 267 6.78 3.33 19.47
N ASN A 268 5.65 2.62 19.35
CA ASN A 268 5.21 1.93 18.14
C ASN A 268 3.91 2.51 17.58
N LEU A 269 3.39 3.58 18.18
CA LEU A 269 2.25 4.35 17.69
C LEU A 269 2.78 5.61 16.99
N TYR A 270 2.55 5.69 15.70
CA TYR A 270 2.98 6.79 14.84
C TYR A 270 1.79 7.60 14.38
N ARG A 271 2.02 8.90 14.12
CA ARG A 271 0.99 9.83 13.65
C ARG A 271 1.59 10.75 12.59
N THR A 272 0.96 10.86 11.42
CA THR A 272 1.51 11.68 10.34
C THR A 272 1.54 13.18 10.67
N ASP A 273 0.63 13.66 11.52
CA ASP A 273 0.61 15.07 11.97
C ASP A 273 1.75 15.45 12.95
N GLN A 274 2.42 14.46 13.54
CA GLN A 274 3.51 14.64 14.50
C GLN A 274 4.85 14.14 14.00
N ASP A 275 4.82 13.05 13.25
CA ASP A 275 6.01 12.28 12.87
C ASP A 275 6.38 12.46 11.39
N GLY A 276 5.58 13.21 10.61
CA GLY A 276 5.75 13.30 9.16
C GLY A 276 5.34 12.00 8.45
N THR A 277 5.94 11.70 7.33
CA THR A 277 5.74 10.44 6.61
C THR A 277 6.39 9.28 7.35
N ILE A 278 5.65 8.18 7.54
CA ILE A 278 6.14 6.99 8.23
C ILE A 278 6.48 5.90 7.20
N LEU A 279 7.72 5.49 7.16
CA LEU A 279 8.23 4.47 6.24
C LEU A 279 8.53 3.17 6.97
N PHE A 280 7.90 2.09 6.53
CA PHE A 280 8.24 0.72 6.88
C PHE A 280 9.07 0.08 5.75
N ILE A 281 10.30 -0.36 6.07
CA ILE A 281 11.19 -1.08 5.15
C ILE A 281 11.23 -2.53 5.58
N ASN A 282 10.87 -3.44 4.68
CA ASN A 282 10.75 -4.86 4.98
C ASN A 282 11.50 -5.69 3.93
N ASP A 283 12.55 -6.38 4.35
CA ASP A 283 13.33 -7.32 3.52
C ASP A 283 12.91 -8.79 3.72
N GLY A 284 11.82 -9.01 4.47
CA GLY A 284 11.31 -10.33 4.84
C GLY A 284 11.95 -10.91 6.09
N LYS A 285 13.16 -10.50 6.46
CA LYS A 285 13.85 -10.89 7.68
C LYS A 285 13.71 -9.85 8.79
N LYS A 286 13.83 -8.58 8.43
CA LYS A 286 13.72 -7.41 9.31
C LYS A 286 12.63 -6.46 8.84
N LEU A 287 12.03 -5.76 9.80
CA LEU A 287 11.12 -4.63 9.58
C LEU A 287 11.70 -3.42 10.30
N ILE A 288 12.05 -2.40 9.54
CA ILE A 288 12.63 -1.15 10.03
C ILE A 288 11.58 -0.06 9.84
N VAL A 289 11.46 0.85 10.81
CA VAL A 289 10.57 2.01 10.74
C VAL A 289 11.41 3.28 10.74
N LYS A 290 11.07 4.21 9.83
CA LYS A 290 11.68 5.54 9.74
C LYS A 290 10.59 6.61 9.74
N LYS A 291 10.94 7.82 10.16
CA LYS A 291 10.15 9.04 10.06
C LYS A 291 10.85 9.95 9.04
N GLU A 292 10.10 10.53 8.13
CA GLU A 292 10.61 11.40 7.05
C GLU A 292 9.90 12.75 7.05
#